data_fb512eb70cf4553e93859c1b7fe6a98d
#
_entry.id   fb512eb70cf4553e93859c1b7fe6a98d
#
_cell.length_a   1.000
_cell.length_b   1.000
_cell.length_c   1.000
_cell.angle_alpha   90.00
_cell.angle_beta   90.00
_cell.angle_gamma   90.00
#
_symmetry.space_group_name_H-M   'P 1'
#
loop_
_entity.id
_entity.type
_entity.pdbx_description
1 polymer ?
#
loop_
_entity_poly.entity_id
_entity_poly.type
_entity_poly.pdbx_seq_one_letter_code
_entity_poly.pdbx_strand_id
1 'polypeptide(L)'
;VLNNETTSSTYYHIAQTLLNNYSIIDKSSISDIATLCTVSKSTISKFARSIGFEDYYELKKSSTFAENKYHFDLNYISNIINPIEKNGYDDYLDAIIKDISAFKQQSNMRSIDELAKCLTTYNKVGAFGLLFSESAAIDFQYKLAYAGKFIITYQSDLKQIEFIEQADEETLLIIFSNSGGFLQRQQLRDDIPYRNVFENTKAKIFVITANEEVRNYRFVHDVILFPHETIFQTHSFIYQIIMDIIVSKYRQYLEPPTISHKQ
;
A
#
# COMPACT_ATOMS: atom_id res chain seq x y z
N VAL A 1 -8.92 9.47 13.20
CA VAL A 1 -9.79 10.18 14.17
C VAL A 1 -11.17 9.53 14.22
N LEU A 2 -11.95 9.52 13.11
CA LEU A 2 -13.35 9.02 13.12
C LEU A 2 -13.49 7.58 13.65
N ASN A 3 -12.50 6.72 13.44
CA ASN A 3 -12.54 5.34 13.93
C ASN A 3 -12.11 5.17 15.40
N ASN A 4 -11.43 6.16 15.97
CA ASN A 4 -10.80 6.05 17.29
C ASN A 4 -11.46 6.98 18.34
N GLU A 5 -12.25 7.94 17.90
CA GLU A 5 -12.93 8.91 18.75
C GLU A 5 -14.40 8.54 18.92
N THR A 6 -14.96 8.84 20.06
CA THR A 6 -16.40 8.72 20.29
C THR A 6 -17.16 9.77 19.47
N THR A 7 -18.34 9.43 18.97
CA THR A 7 -19.18 10.34 18.16
C THR A 7 -19.57 11.62 18.90
N SER A 8 -19.46 11.66 20.23
CA SER A 8 -19.70 12.83 21.07
C SER A 8 -18.46 13.69 21.29
N SER A 9 -17.28 13.27 20.82
CA SER A 9 -16.06 14.05 21.03
C SER A 9 -15.99 15.27 20.11
N THR A 10 -15.40 16.34 20.60
CA THR A 10 -15.14 17.54 19.81
C THR A 10 -14.26 17.23 18.60
N TYR A 11 -13.30 16.32 18.74
CA TYR A 11 -12.40 15.93 17.63
C TYR A 11 -13.11 15.12 16.57
N TYR A 12 -14.05 14.24 16.94
CA TYR A 12 -14.91 13.57 15.98
C TYR A 12 -15.71 14.58 15.16
N HIS A 13 -16.36 15.55 15.82
CA HIS A 13 -17.14 16.59 15.17
C HIS A 13 -16.28 17.43 14.21
N ILE A 14 -15.09 17.86 14.63
CA ILE A 14 -14.15 18.61 13.77
C ILE A 14 -13.77 17.75 12.56
N ALA A 15 -13.36 16.51 12.76
CA ALA A 15 -12.96 15.62 11.68
C ALA A 15 -14.08 15.40 10.66
N GLN A 16 -15.30 15.13 11.12
CA GLN A 16 -16.46 14.95 10.26
C GLN A 16 -16.81 16.23 9.49
N THR A 17 -16.78 17.38 10.16
CA THR A 17 -17.07 18.68 9.51
C THR A 17 -16.03 19.01 8.45
N LEU A 18 -14.73 18.77 8.72
CA LEU A 18 -13.67 18.99 7.73
C LEU A 18 -13.79 18.06 6.53
N LEU A 19 -14.11 16.78 6.74
CA LEU A 19 -14.29 15.84 5.64
C LEU A 19 -15.49 16.18 4.77
N ASN A 20 -16.60 16.61 5.36
CA ASN A 20 -17.78 17.03 4.62
C ASN A 20 -17.56 18.34 3.84
N ASN A 21 -16.56 19.11 4.19
CA ASN A 21 -16.21 20.40 3.60
C ASN A 21 -14.77 20.43 3.07
N TYR A 22 -14.27 19.30 2.65
CA TYR A 22 -12.84 19.12 2.34
C TYR A 22 -12.33 20.10 1.27
N SER A 23 -13.13 20.37 0.24
CA SER A 23 -12.79 21.23 -0.90
C SER A 23 -12.56 22.71 -0.56
N ILE A 24 -12.90 23.14 0.67
CA ILE A 24 -12.69 24.53 1.08
C ILE A 24 -11.54 24.72 2.05
N ILE A 25 -10.95 23.63 2.59
CA ILE A 25 -9.92 23.71 3.64
C ILE A 25 -8.70 24.49 3.14
N ASP A 26 -8.24 24.23 1.93
CA ASP A 26 -7.09 24.87 1.29
C ASP A 26 -7.26 26.39 1.10
N LYS A 27 -8.50 26.89 1.05
CA LYS A 27 -8.86 28.29 0.85
C LYS A 27 -9.27 29.01 2.15
N SER A 28 -9.57 28.25 3.20
CA SER A 28 -10.13 28.78 4.44
C SER A 28 -9.05 29.22 5.43
N SER A 29 -9.32 30.28 6.17
CA SER A 29 -8.50 30.65 7.33
C SER A 29 -8.84 29.78 8.54
N ILE A 30 -7.95 29.75 9.55
CA ILE A 30 -8.26 29.08 10.83
C ILE A 30 -9.51 29.63 11.50
N SER A 31 -9.85 30.90 11.24
CA SER A 31 -11.05 31.54 11.76
C SER A 31 -12.30 30.97 11.10
N ASP A 32 -12.26 30.80 9.78
CA ASP A 32 -13.40 30.27 9.01
C ASP A 32 -13.67 28.83 9.42
N ILE A 33 -12.61 28.02 9.55
CA ILE A 33 -12.72 26.63 10.00
C ILE A 33 -13.19 26.52 11.44
N ALA A 34 -12.71 27.39 12.34
CA ALA A 34 -13.18 27.43 13.71
C ALA A 34 -14.68 27.76 13.80
N THR A 35 -15.15 28.71 12.98
CA THR A 35 -16.56 29.07 12.86
C THR A 35 -17.37 27.90 12.28
N LEU A 36 -16.89 27.29 11.21
CA LEU A 36 -17.55 26.15 10.54
C LEU A 36 -17.72 24.97 11.52
N CYS A 37 -16.70 24.67 12.30
CA CYS A 37 -16.72 23.61 13.32
C CYS A 37 -17.36 24.03 14.64
N THR A 38 -17.78 25.30 14.80
CA THR A 38 -18.35 25.83 16.04
C THR A 38 -17.43 25.65 17.25
N VAL A 39 -16.12 25.88 17.06
CA VAL A 39 -15.09 25.75 18.10
C VAL A 39 -14.14 26.94 18.10
N SER A 40 -13.23 27.00 19.08
CA SER A 40 -12.20 28.04 19.11
C SER A 40 -11.04 27.73 18.13
N LYS A 41 -10.32 28.77 17.68
CA LYS A 41 -9.09 28.63 16.87
C LYS A 41 -8.04 27.76 17.58
N SER A 42 -7.94 27.88 18.92
CA SER A 42 -7.01 27.07 19.69
C SER A 42 -7.39 25.57 19.66
N THR A 43 -8.69 25.26 19.59
CA THR A 43 -9.19 23.90 19.45
C THR A 43 -8.82 23.32 18.09
N ILE A 44 -8.94 24.09 17.00
CA ILE A 44 -8.49 23.67 15.67
C ILE A 44 -6.98 23.41 15.63
N SER A 45 -6.17 24.30 16.25
CA SER A 45 -4.72 24.08 16.33
C SER A 45 -4.35 22.84 17.14
N LYS A 46 -5.06 22.55 18.23
CA LYS A 46 -4.87 21.32 19.01
C LYS A 46 -5.28 20.08 18.21
N PHE A 47 -6.39 20.17 17.50
CA PHE A 47 -6.85 19.10 16.61
C PHE A 47 -5.80 18.79 15.52
N ALA A 48 -5.30 19.81 14.81
CA ALA A 48 -4.26 19.62 13.79
C ALA A 48 -3.03 18.87 14.36
N ARG A 49 -2.57 19.26 15.56
CA ARG A 49 -1.46 18.56 16.24
C ARG A 49 -1.80 17.11 16.62
N SER A 50 -3.03 16.87 17.06
CA SER A 50 -3.45 15.50 17.45
C SER A 50 -3.49 14.51 16.31
N ILE A 51 -3.58 15.01 15.08
CA ILE A 51 -3.59 14.18 13.85
C ILE A 51 -2.25 14.23 13.09
N GLY A 52 -1.18 14.77 13.74
CA GLY A 52 0.18 14.68 13.25
C GLY A 52 0.70 15.88 12.46
N PHE A 53 -0.04 16.98 12.39
CA PHE A 53 0.44 18.23 11.79
C PHE A 53 1.04 19.15 12.87
N GLU A 54 2.01 19.94 12.50
CA GLU A 54 2.62 20.92 13.40
C GLU A 54 1.61 21.99 13.84
N ASP A 55 0.79 22.47 12.89
CA ASP A 55 -0.27 23.45 13.13
C ASP A 55 -1.38 23.37 12.05
N TYR A 56 -2.34 24.31 12.12
CA TYR A 56 -3.40 24.42 11.13
C TYR A 56 -2.87 24.82 9.73
N TYR A 57 -1.80 25.58 9.65
CA TYR A 57 -1.25 26.00 8.36
C TYR A 57 -0.67 24.81 7.60
N GLU A 58 0.03 23.92 8.29
CA GLU A 58 0.51 22.67 7.71
C GLU A 58 -0.65 21.75 7.30
N LEU A 59 -1.67 21.60 8.16
CA LEU A 59 -2.90 20.87 7.81
C LEU A 59 -3.54 21.42 6.54
N LYS A 60 -3.73 22.74 6.46
CA LYS A 60 -4.28 23.46 5.31
C LYS A 60 -3.46 23.20 4.04
N LYS A 61 -2.13 23.36 4.10
CA LYS A 61 -1.21 23.12 2.99
C LYS A 61 -1.27 21.66 2.52
N SER A 62 -1.41 20.73 3.47
CA SER A 62 -1.47 19.29 3.19
C SER A 62 -2.85 18.83 2.73
N SER A 63 -3.91 19.63 2.93
CA SER A 63 -5.26 19.32 2.46
C SER A 63 -5.48 19.57 0.96
N THR A 64 -4.51 20.17 0.28
CA THR A 64 -4.57 20.32 -1.17
C THR A 64 -4.43 18.93 -1.80
N PHE A 65 -5.55 18.34 -2.18
CA PHE A 65 -5.58 17.22 -3.14
C PHE A 65 -5.28 17.81 -4.52
N ALA A 66 -4.06 18.33 -4.70
CA ALA A 66 -3.62 18.65 -6.03
C ALA A 66 -3.38 17.31 -6.75
N GLU A 67 -4.05 17.12 -7.89
CA GLU A 67 -3.79 16.03 -8.83
C GLU A 67 -2.29 15.85 -9.13
N ASN A 68 -1.50 16.87 -8.86
CA ASN A 68 -0.07 16.96 -9.11
C ASN A 68 0.82 16.94 -7.85
N LYS A 69 0.28 16.78 -6.65
CA LYS A 69 1.11 16.74 -5.43
C LYS A 69 2.03 15.52 -5.42
N TYR A 70 1.59 14.47 -6.04
CA TYR A 70 2.36 13.28 -6.36
C TYR A 70 2.65 13.33 -7.86
N HIS A 71 3.76 13.86 -8.30
CA HIS A 71 4.22 13.97 -9.71
C HIS A 71 4.29 12.62 -10.46
N PHE A 72 3.30 11.73 -10.26
CA PHE A 72 3.37 10.35 -10.70
C PHE A 72 2.11 9.88 -11.40
N ASP A 73 2.35 8.89 -12.21
CA ASP A 73 1.44 7.90 -12.79
C ASP A 73 0.54 7.18 -11.77
N LEU A 74 0.35 7.76 -10.58
CA LEU A 74 -0.40 7.19 -9.45
C LEU A 74 -1.78 7.85 -9.25
N ASN A 75 -2.23 8.66 -10.21
CA ASN A 75 -3.51 9.33 -10.12
C ASN A 75 -4.64 8.36 -10.50
N TYR A 76 -5.46 8.00 -9.52
CA TYR A 76 -6.62 7.12 -9.71
C TYR A 76 -7.57 7.63 -10.81
N ILE A 77 -7.83 8.93 -10.84
CA ILE A 77 -8.72 9.53 -11.85
C ILE A 77 -8.13 9.37 -13.24
N SER A 78 -6.86 9.74 -13.42
CA SER A 78 -6.20 9.67 -14.73
C SER A 78 -6.00 8.23 -15.22
N ASN A 79 -5.72 7.30 -14.30
CA ASN A 79 -5.27 5.96 -14.67
C ASN A 79 -6.37 4.91 -14.66
N ILE A 80 -7.50 5.21 -14.05
CA ILE A 80 -8.65 4.29 -13.98
C ILE A 80 -9.93 4.98 -14.46
N ILE A 81 -10.33 6.09 -13.86
CA ILE A 81 -11.65 6.70 -14.16
C ILE A 81 -11.69 7.29 -15.56
N ASN A 82 -10.76 8.18 -15.92
CA ASN A 82 -10.73 8.78 -17.26
C ASN A 82 -10.64 7.73 -18.40
N PRO A 83 -9.80 6.68 -18.32
CA PRO A 83 -9.82 5.60 -19.28
C PRO A 83 -11.15 4.85 -19.36
N ILE A 84 -11.83 4.58 -18.24
CA ILE A 84 -13.17 3.97 -18.24
C ILE A 84 -14.19 4.88 -18.92
N GLU A 85 -14.22 6.18 -18.57
CA GLU A 85 -15.13 7.15 -19.17
C GLU A 85 -14.90 7.30 -20.68
N LYS A 86 -13.65 7.21 -21.11
CA LYS A 86 -13.28 7.34 -22.54
C LYS A 86 -13.55 6.08 -23.36
N ASN A 87 -13.26 4.91 -22.83
CA ASN A 87 -13.25 3.65 -23.60
C ASN A 87 -14.45 2.73 -23.25
N GLY A 88 -15.14 2.98 -22.15
CA GLY A 88 -16.28 2.19 -21.68
C GLY A 88 -15.90 1.08 -20.70
N TYR A 89 -16.94 0.50 -20.10
CA TYR A 89 -16.80 -0.55 -19.10
C TYR A 89 -16.33 -1.89 -19.70
N ASP A 90 -16.73 -2.20 -20.92
CA ASP A 90 -16.38 -3.45 -21.58
C ASP A 90 -14.88 -3.52 -21.81
N ASP A 91 -14.26 -2.45 -22.34
CA ASP A 91 -12.80 -2.37 -22.52
C ASP A 91 -12.05 -2.50 -21.20
N TYR A 92 -12.59 -1.93 -20.11
CA TYR A 92 -12.00 -2.07 -18.77
C TYR A 92 -12.06 -3.50 -18.26
N LEU A 93 -13.20 -4.17 -18.41
CA LEU A 93 -13.37 -5.58 -18.02
C LEU A 93 -12.50 -6.51 -18.86
N ASP A 94 -12.43 -6.27 -20.16
CA ASP A 94 -11.58 -7.04 -21.08
C ASP A 94 -10.09 -6.87 -20.74
N ALA A 95 -9.67 -5.68 -20.31
CA ALA A 95 -8.31 -5.45 -19.82
C ALA A 95 -7.99 -6.28 -18.57
N ILE A 96 -8.92 -6.36 -17.60
CA ILE A 96 -8.76 -7.21 -16.42
C ILE A 96 -8.65 -8.68 -16.81
N ILE A 97 -9.54 -9.16 -17.70
CA ILE A 97 -9.54 -10.54 -18.19
C ILE A 97 -8.24 -10.86 -18.93
N LYS A 98 -7.74 -9.92 -19.73
CA LYS A 98 -6.47 -10.05 -20.46
C LYS A 98 -5.30 -10.21 -19.49
N ASP A 99 -5.18 -9.35 -18.48
CA ASP A 99 -4.10 -9.42 -17.49
C ASP A 99 -4.16 -10.71 -16.66
N ILE A 100 -5.36 -11.15 -16.25
CA ILE A 100 -5.53 -12.44 -15.56
C ILE A 100 -5.13 -13.61 -16.46
N SER A 101 -5.51 -13.57 -17.73
CA SER A 101 -5.17 -14.62 -18.71
C SER A 101 -3.66 -14.68 -18.97
N ALA A 102 -3.02 -13.52 -19.10
CA ALA A 102 -1.59 -13.40 -19.26
C ALA A 102 -0.85 -13.89 -18.00
N PHE A 103 -1.31 -13.53 -16.81
CA PHE A 103 -0.76 -14.05 -15.55
C PHE A 103 -0.85 -15.57 -15.48
N LYS A 104 -2.01 -16.16 -15.83
CA LYS A 104 -2.18 -17.61 -15.85
C LYS A 104 -1.18 -18.33 -16.77
N GLN A 105 -0.82 -17.70 -17.89
CA GLN A 105 0.10 -18.29 -18.88
C GLN A 105 1.58 -18.10 -18.53
N GLN A 106 1.92 -16.97 -17.92
CA GLN A 106 3.30 -16.52 -17.75
C GLN A 106 3.78 -16.52 -16.29
N SER A 107 2.89 -16.83 -15.32
CA SER A 107 3.22 -16.74 -13.90
C SER A 107 4.36 -17.68 -13.51
N ASN A 108 5.35 -17.13 -12.81
CA ASN A 108 6.44 -17.90 -12.22
C ASN A 108 6.02 -18.44 -10.85
N MET A 109 5.41 -19.62 -10.84
CA MET A 109 4.98 -20.26 -9.60
C MET A 109 6.13 -20.60 -8.66
N ARG A 110 7.38 -20.66 -9.14
CA ARG A 110 8.56 -20.93 -8.32
C ARG A 110 8.80 -19.80 -7.30
N SER A 111 8.76 -18.54 -7.72
CA SER A 111 8.97 -17.40 -6.81
C SER A 111 7.85 -17.28 -5.77
N ILE A 112 6.62 -17.60 -6.18
CA ILE A 112 5.46 -17.67 -5.27
C ILE A 112 5.66 -18.77 -4.22
N ASP A 113 6.11 -19.94 -4.67
CA ASP A 113 6.39 -21.09 -3.80
C ASP A 113 7.53 -20.81 -2.81
N GLU A 114 8.59 -20.18 -3.29
CA GLU A 114 9.72 -19.78 -2.45
C GLU A 114 9.30 -18.75 -1.37
N LEU A 115 8.49 -17.75 -1.74
CA LEU A 115 7.95 -16.80 -0.75
C LEU A 115 7.07 -17.52 0.29
N ALA A 116 6.22 -18.44 -0.14
CA ALA A 116 5.37 -19.22 0.77
C ALA A 116 6.20 -20.06 1.75
N LYS A 117 7.32 -20.65 1.33
CA LYS A 117 8.27 -21.32 2.20
C LYS A 117 8.95 -20.35 3.17
N CYS A 118 9.40 -19.19 2.70
CA CYS A 118 9.99 -18.18 3.56
C CYS A 118 9.02 -17.73 4.67
N LEU A 119 7.73 -17.62 4.37
CA LEU A 119 6.71 -17.29 5.38
C LEU A 119 6.62 -18.30 6.51
N THR A 120 7.02 -19.57 6.31
CA THR A 120 7.06 -20.58 7.39
C THR A 120 8.27 -20.44 8.30
N THR A 121 9.37 -19.86 7.82
CA THR A 121 10.64 -19.80 8.52
C THR A 121 10.93 -18.45 9.16
N TYR A 122 10.50 -17.36 8.53
CA TYR A 122 10.73 -16.01 9.03
C TYR A 122 9.65 -15.60 10.03
N ASN A 123 10.06 -15.23 11.25
CA ASN A 123 9.12 -14.74 12.28
C ASN A 123 8.85 -13.25 12.14
N LYS A 124 9.83 -12.47 11.71
CA LYS A 124 9.69 -11.02 11.47
C LYS A 124 9.45 -10.77 9.99
N VAL A 125 8.22 -10.41 9.65
CA VAL A 125 7.80 -10.19 8.26
C VAL A 125 7.15 -8.83 8.12
N GLY A 126 7.62 -8.01 7.18
CA GLY A 126 7.00 -6.74 6.78
C GLY A 126 6.46 -6.83 5.36
N ALA A 127 5.25 -6.32 5.13
CA ALA A 127 4.67 -6.17 3.80
C ALA A 127 4.35 -4.69 3.55
N PHE A 128 4.88 -4.11 2.48
CA PHE A 128 4.84 -2.68 2.24
C PHE A 128 4.55 -2.31 0.78
N GLY A 129 4.08 -1.11 0.59
CA GLY A 129 3.82 -0.49 -0.69
C GLY A 129 3.29 0.93 -0.50
N LEU A 130 3.01 1.63 -1.58
CA LEU A 130 2.42 2.97 -1.55
C LEU A 130 1.07 2.96 -2.26
N LEU A 131 0.10 3.71 -1.73
CA LEU A 131 -1.23 3.90 -2.31
C LEU A 131 -1.96 2.55 -2.54
N PHE A 132 -2.26 2.17 -3.78
CA PHE A 132 -2.94 0.90 -4.10
C PHE A 132 -2.13 -0.33 -3.68
N SER A 133 -0.81 -0.23 -3.74
CA SER A 133 0.08 -1.29 -3.28
C SER A 133 0.10 -1.40 -1.75
N GLU A 134 -0.10 -0.29 -1.02
CA GLU A 134 -0.31 -0.31 0.43
C GLU A 134 -1.60 -1.05 0.79
N SER A 135 -2.69 -0.79 0.06
CA SER A 135 -3.96 -1.51 0.27
C SER A 135 -3.78 -3.03 0.09
N ALA A 136 -2.96 -3.45 -0.89
CA ALA A 136 -2.61 -4.86 -1.07
C ALA A 136 -1.82 -5.41 0.12
N ALA A 137 -0.86 -4.67 0.67
CA ALA A 137 -0.10 -5.09 1.84
C ALA A 137 -0.99 -5.26 3.08
N ILE A 138 -1.97 -4.37 3.28
CA ILE A 138 -2.95 -4.45 4.37
C ILE A 138 -3.85 -5.68 4.19
N ASP A 139 -4.37 -5.91 2.99
CA ASP A 139 -5.19 -7.09 2.72
C ASP A 139 -4.39 -8.39 2.90
N PHE A 140 -3.13 -8.41 2.48
CA PHE A 140 -2.25 -9.54 2.69
C PHE A 140 -2.01 -9.86 4.18
N GLN A 141 -1.88 -8.81 5.01
CA GLN A 141 -1.80 -8.98 6.46
C GLN A 141 -3.04 -9.71 7.01
N TYR A 142 -4.25 -9.31 6.58
CA TYR A 142 -5.48 -9.98 7.00
C TYR A 142 -5.53 -11.43 6.51
N LYS A 143 -5.23 -11.68 5.25
CA LYS A 143 -5.25 -13.04 4.66
C LYS A 143 -4.29 -13.98 5.37
N LEU A 144 -3.08 -13.52 5.68
CA LEU A 144 -2.10 -14.32 6.44
C LEU A 144 -2.52 -14.50 7.89
N ALA A 145 -3.14 -13.50 8.52
CA ALA A 145 -3.65 -13.64 9.89
C ALA A 145 -4.71 -14.74 10.00
N TYR A 146 -5.61 -14.88 9.02
CA TYR A 146 -6.55 -16.00 8.95
C TYR A 146 -5.86 -17.36 8.82
N ALA A 147 -4.66 -17.39 8.27
CA ALA A 147 -3.83 -18.59 8.19
C ALA A 147 -2.88 -18.76 9.39
N GLY A 148 -3.03 -17.94 10.44
CA GLY A 148 -2.22 -17.99 11.66
C GLY A 148 -0.86 -17.31 11.56
N LYS A 149 -0.57 -16.57 10.48
CA LYS A 149 0.67 -15.82 10.30
C LYS A 149 0.45 -14.32 10.50
N PHE A 150 1.12 -13.75 11.48
CA PHE A 150 1.08 -12.30 11.70
C PHE A 150 2.26 -11.63 11.01
N ILE A 151 1.96 -10.62 10.19
CA ILE A 151 2.93 -9.78 9.51
C ILE A 151 2.69 -8.31 9.84
N ILE A 152 3.68 -7.48 9.62
CA ILE A 152 3.63 -6.05 9.92
C ILE A 152 3.40 -5.28 8.63
N THR A 153 2.49 -4.32 8.66
CA THR A 153 2.33 -3.29 7.63
C THR A 153 2.04 -1.93 8.27
N TYR A 154 2.31 -0.85 7.55
CA TYR A 154 2.05 0.51 8.00
C TYR A 154 1.45 1.35 6.88
N GLN A 155 0.46 2.16 7.20
CA GLN A 155 -0.10 3.17 6.28
C GLN A 155 0.83 4.40 6.15
N SER A 156 1.67 4.64 7.14
CA SER A 156 2.67 5.70 7.07
C SER A 156 3.90 5.20 6.34
N ASP A 157 4.23 5.83 5.22
CA ASP A 157 5.46 5.58 4.45
C ASP A 157 6.72 5.76 5.30
N LEU A 158 6.75 6.74 6.21
CA LEU A 158 7.85 6.94 7.15
C LEU A 158 8.04 5.75 8.10
N LYS A 159 6.94 5.19 8.62
CA LYS A 159 7.03 3.98 9.46
C LYS A 159 7.46 2.74 8.67
N GLN A 160 7.09 2.66 7.40
CA GLN A 160 7.59 1.62 6.50
C GLN A 160 9.11 1.75 6.36
N ILE A 161 9.63 2.96 6.12
CA ILE A 161 11.07 3.25 6.02
C ILE A 161 11.79 2.90 7.33
N GLU A 162 11.27 3.34 8.48
CA GLU A 162 11.86 3.02 9.79
C GLU A 162 11.95 1.51 10.03
N PHE A 163 10.92 0.75 9.63
CA PHE A 163 10.95 -0.70 9.74
C PHE A 163 12.03 -1.32 8.83
N ILE A 164 12.15 -0.85 7.59
CA ILE A 164 13.14 -1.34 6.62
C ILE A 164 14.57 -1.01 7.10
N GLU A 165 14.80 0.19 7.66
CA GLU A 165 16.11 0.58 8.22
C GLU A 165 16.55 -0.31 9.39
N GLN A 166 15.59 -0.80 10.18
CA GLN A 166 15.81 -1.67 11.33
C GLN A 166 15.77 -3.17 10.99
N ALA A 167 15.53 -3.50 9.72
CA ALA A 167 15.41 -4.88 9.29
C ALA A 167 16.79 -5.56 9.18
N ASP A 168 16.87 -6.76 9.69
CA ASP A 168 18.06 -7.61 9.79
C ASP A 168 17.95 -8.87 8.92
N GLU A 169 18.90 -9.77 9.04
CA GLU A 169 18.94 -11.04 8.30
C GLU A 169 17.79 -12.00 8.66
N GLU A 170 17.15 -11.80 9.82
CA GLU A 170 15.99 -12.58 10.26
C GLU A 170 14.65 -11.97 9.80
N THR A 171 14.72 -10.89 9.03
CA THR A 171 13.54 -10.16 8.54
C THR A 171 13.25 -10.52 7.08
N LEU A 172 11.99 -10.82 6.79
CA LEU A 172 11.47 -10.96 5.43
C LEU A 172 10.68 -9.70 5.07
N LEU A 173 11.02 -9.08 3.94
CA LEU A 173 10.31 -7.95 3.38
C LEU A 173 9.57 -8.37 2.10
N ILE A 174 8.31 -8.02 2.00
CA ILE A 174 7.46 -8.26 0.84
C ILE A 174 6.99 -6.92 0.32
N ILE A 175 7.44 -6.54 -0.86
CA ILE A 175 7.19 -5.22 -1.44
C ILE A 175 6.21 -5.35 -2.59
N PHE A 176 5.08 -4.67 -2.47
CA PHE A 176 4.14 -4.49 -3.56
C PHE A 176 4.48 -3.19 -4.30
N SER A 177 4.86 -3.28 -5.56
CA SER A 177 5.21 -2.10 -6.37
C SER A 177 5.07 -2.39 -7.86
N ASN A 178 3.97 -2.00 -8.46
CA ASN A 178 3.67 -2.29 -9.87
C ASN A 178 4.82 -1.88 -10.81
N SER A 179 5.29 -0.65 -10.73
CA SER A 179 6.39 -0.11 -11.54
C SER A 179 7.79 -0.35 -10.97
N GLY A 180 7.90 -0.87 -9.75
CA GLY A 180 9.17 -0.90 -9.01
C GLY A 180 9.54 0.45 -8.36
N GLY A 181 8.71 1.48 -8.55
CA GLY A 181 9.02 2.85 -8.11
C GLY A 181 9.20 3.00 -6.59
N PHE A 182 8.55 2.17 -5.78
CA PHE A 182 8.76 2.19 -4.32
C PHE A 182 10.20 1.87 -3.91
N LEU A 183 10.92 1.07 -4.69
CA LEU A 183 12.31 0.72 -4.40
C LEU A 183 13.26 1.91 -4.61
N GLN A 184 12.87 2.85 -5.46
CA GLN A 184 13.65 4.07 -5.76
C GLN A 184 13.17 5.24 -4.91
N ARG A 185 11.86 5.37 -4.74
CA ARG A 185 11.21 6.44 -3.99
C ARG A 185 10.37 5.84 -2.88
N GLN A 186 10.95 5.75 -1.69
CA GLN A 186 10.35 5.08 -0.55
C GLN A 186 9.29 5.92 0.18
N GLN A 187 9.12 7.19 -0.15
CA GLN A 187 8.22 8.10 0.55
C GLN A 187 7.48 9.02 -0.41
N LEU A 188 6.30 9.48 0.01
CA LEU A 188 5.46 10.39 -0.77
C LEU A 188 5.75 11.87 -0.50
N ARG A 189 6.47 12.19 0.56
CA ARG A 189 6.80 13.56 0.95
C ARG A 189 8.12 14.01 0.36
N ASP A 190 8.11 15.09 -0.41
CA ASP A 190 9.30 15.64 -1.07
C ASP A 190 10.17 16.49 -0.12
N ASP A 191 9.62 16.93 1.02
CA ASP A 191 10.30 17.71 2.04
C ASP A 191 11.17 16.87 3.00
N ILE A 192 11.11 15.55 2.89
CA ILE A 192 11.93 14.64 3.68
C ILE A 192 13.11 14.16 2.82
N PRO A 193 14.35 14.21 3.35
CA PRO A 193 15.52 13.73 2.61
C PRO A 193 15.36 12.28 2.15
N TYR A 194 15.70 12.04 0.90
CA TYR A 194 15.72 10.71 0.32
C TYR A 194 16.71 9.80 1.06
N ARG A 195 16.31 8.58 1.37
CA ARG A 195 17.12 7.57 2.05
C ARG A 195 17.16 6.32 1.20
N ASN A 196 18.35 5.78 1.01
CA ASN A 196 18.53 4.52 0.28
C ASN A 196 18.41 3.32 1.22
N VAL A 197 17.21 3.11 1.74
CA VAL A 197 16.98 2.11 2.79
C VAL A 197 17.16 0.67 2.30
N PHE A 198 16.79 0.39 1.04
CA PHE A 198 16.86 -0.96 0.49
C PHE A 198 18.30 -1.43 0.19
N GLU A 199 19.21 -0.54 -0.15
CA GLU A 199 20.63 -0.92 -0.37
C GLU A 199 21.37 -1.24 0.93
N ASN A 200 20.86 -0.71 2.05
CA ASN A 200 21.52 -0.83 3.36
C ASN A 200 20.90 -1.91 4.26
N THR A 201 19.71 -2.40 3.94
CA THR A 201 19.07 -3.44 4.73
C THR A 201 19.69 -4.82 4.47
N LYS A 202 19.70 -5.67 5.48
CA LYS A 202 20.11 -7.07 5.39
C LYS A 202 18.93 -8.03 5.26
N ALA A 203 17.72 -7.51 5.20
CA ALA A 203 16.52 -8.31 5.10
C ALA A 203 16.45 -9.09 3.77
N LYS A 204 15.80 -10.22 3.79
CA LYS A 204 15.45 -10.95 2.57
C LYS A 204 14.25 -10.27 1.89
N ILE A 205 14.41 -9.81 0.64
CA ILE A 205 13.42 -8.98 -0.04
C ILE A 205 12.79 -9.70 -1.22
N PHE A 206 11.48 -9.84 -1.19
CA PHE A 206 10.66 -10.23 -2.33
C PHE A 206 9.90 -9.03 -2.86
N VAL A 207 9.84 -8.89 -4.19
CA VAL A 207 9.09 -7.82 -4.84
C VAL A 207 8.01 -8.41 -5.74
N ILE A 208 6.77 -7.93 -5.60
CA ILE A 208 5.64 -8.28 -6.45
C ILE A 208 5.42 -7.10 -7.39
N THR A 209 5.72 -7.28 -8.68
CA THR A 209 5.83 -6.17 -9.65
C THR A 209 5.52 -6.61 -11.08
N ALA A 210 5.15 -5.65 -11.93
CA ALA A 210 5.09 -5.84 -13.37
C ALA A 210 6.40 -5.44 -14.07
N ASN A 211 7.35 -4.80 -13.35
CA ASN A 211 8.60 -4.34 -13.92
C ASN A 211 9.70 -5.40 -13.78
N GLU A 212 10.12 -5.98 -14.91
CA GLU A 212 11.17 -6.99 -14.95
C GLU A 212 12.55 -6.46 -14.54
N GLU A 213 12.83 -5.17 -14.73
CA GLU A 213 14.11 -4.56 -14.37
C GLU A 213 14.41 -4.62 -12.87
N VAL A 214 13.39 -4.79 -12.03
CA VAL A 214 13.53 -4.97 -10.58
C VAL A 214 14.42 -6.16 -10.24
N ARG A 215 14.54 -7.16 -11.09
CA ARG A 215 15.45 -8.30 -10.92
C ARG A 215 16.93 -7.90 -10.92
N ASN A 216 17.27 -6.74 -11.47
CA ASN A 216 18.64 -6.25 -11.55
C ASN A 216 19.12 -5.57 -10.25
N TYR A 217 18.21 -5.29 -9.29
CA TYR A 217 18.60 -4.72 -8.01
C TYR A 217 19.29 -5.78 -7.13
N ARG A 218 20.52 -5.53 -6.71
CA ARG A 218 21.33 -6.47 -5.91
C ARG A 218 20.74 -6.83 -4.57
N PHE A 219 19.92 -5.95 -3.99
CA PHE A 219 19.27 -6.15 -2.71
C PHE A 219 17.96 -6.97 -2.83
N VAL A 220 17.44 -7.17 -4.03
CA VAL A 220 16.24 -7.98 -4.25
C VAL A 220 16.62 -9.45 -4.29
N HIS A 221 16.00 -10.25 -3.43
CA HIS A 221 16.25 -11.70 -3.37
C HIS A 221 15.52 -12.43 -4.50
N ASP A 222 14.24 -12.14 -4.71
CA ASP A 222 13.44 -12.72 -5.78
C ASP A 222 12.27 -11.80 -6.16
N VAL A 223 11.74 -12.01 -7.37
CA VAL A 223 10.69 -11.21 -7.96
C VAL A 223 9.53 -12.10 -8.38
N ILE A 224 8.35 -11.80 -7.86
CA ILE A 224 7.09 -12.35 -8.38
C ILE A 224 6.62 -11.39 -9.48
N LEU A 225 7.00 -11.73 -10.71
CA LEU A 225 6.65 -10.94 -11.88
C LEU A 225 5.25 -11.31 -12.37
N PHE A 226 4.47 -10.31 -12.72
CA PHE A 226 3.19 -10.48 -13.40
C PHE A 226 3.12 -9.58 -14.64
N PRO A 227 2.50 -10.03 -15.73
CA PRO A 227 2.30 -9.22 -16.92
C PRO A 227 1.26 -8.13 -16.64
N HIS A 228 1.50 -6.93 -17.19
CA HIS A 228 0.58 -5.81 -17.17
C HIS A 228 0.71 -5.08 -18.51
N GLU A 229 -0.16 -5.42 -19.44
CA GLU A 229 -0.06 -4.98 -20.84
C GLU A 229 -1.14 -3.97 -21.23
N THR A 230 -1.98 -3.56 -20.28
CA THR A 230 -3.13 -2.69 -20.55
C THR A 230 -2.86 -1.25 -20.15
N ILE A 231 -3.65 -0.33 -20.74
CA ILE A 231 -3.62 1.10 -20.37
C ILE A 231 -4.30 1.39 -19.03
N PHE A 232 -5.08 0.43 -18.50
CA PHE A 232 -5.76 0.55 -17.22
C PHE A 232 -4.87 0.01 -16.10
N GLN A 233 -4.87 0.66 -14.95
CA GLN A 233 -4.14 0.16 -13.77
C GLN A 233 -4.90 -0.98 -13.07
N THR A 234 -4.92 -2.14 -13.69
CA THR A 234 -5.61 -3.35 -13.24
C THR A 234 -4.79 -4.22 -12.27
N HIS A 235 -3.55 -3.83 -11.97
CA HIS A 235 -2.60 -4.61 -11.18
C HIS A 235 -3.10 -4.98 -9.78
N SER A 236 -4.01 -4.22 -9.19
CA SER A 236 -4.61 -4.55 -7.90
C SER A 236 -5.36 -5.89 -7.92
N PHE A 237 -6.01 -6.25 -9.03
CA PHE A 237 -6.67 -7.55 -9.18
C PHE A 237 -5.65 -8.70 -9.24
N ILE A 238 -4.51 -8.46 -9.88
CA ILE A 238 -3.44 -9.46 -9.94
C ILE A 238 -2.79 -9.66 -8.57
N TYR A 239 -2.62 -8.60 -7.78
CA TYR A 239 -2.17 -8.71 -6.39
C TYR A 239 -3.08 -9.63 -5.58
N GLN A 240 -4.41 -9.50 -5.72
CA GLN A 240 -5.37 -10.35 -5.02
C GLN A 240 -5.13 -11.83 -5.35
N ILE A 241 -5.01 -12.16 -6.64
CA ILE A 241 -4.77 -13.53 -7.10
C ILE A 241 -3.44 -14.07 -6.56
N ILE A 242 -2.37 -13.29 -6.64
CA ILE A 242 -1.04 -13.68 -6.14
C ILE A 242 -1.09 -13.96 -4.64
N MET A 243 -1.71 -13.08 -3.85
CA MET A 243 -1.82 -13.23 -2.41
C MET A 243 -2.59 -14.50 -2.03
N ASP A 244 -3.70 -14.79 -2.70
CA ASP A 244 -4.49 -16.00 -2.45
C ASP A 244 -3.68 -17.27 -2.73
N ILE A 245 -2.90 -17.28 -3.82
CA ILE A 245 -2.01 -18.40 -4.15
C ILE A 245 -0.90 -18.55 -3.09
N ILE A 246 -0.27 -17.44 -2.66
CA ILE A 246 0.78 -17.47 -1.61
C ILE A 246 0.21 -18.04 -0.32
N VAL A 247 -0.96 -17.57 0.14
CA VAL A 247 -1.58 -18.04 1.38
C VAL A 247 -1.98 -19.50 1.27
N SER A 248 -2.52 -19.92 0.12
CA SER A 248 -2.84 -21.34 -0.13
C SER A 248 -1.59 -22.22 -0.01
N LYS A 249 -0.49 -21.83 -0.65
CA LYS A 249 0.78 -22.56 -0.58
C LYS A 249 1.39 -22.53 0.84
N TYR A 250 1.35 -21.40 1.51
CA TYR A 250 1.81 -21.28 2.89
C TYR A 250 1.10 -22.28 3.81
N ARG A 251 -0.23 -22.39 3.70
CA ARG A 251 -1.00 -23.39 4.46
C ARG A 251 -0.60 -24.83 4.15
N GLN A 252 -0.34 -25.14 2.88
CA GLN A 252 0.13 -26.49 2.48
C GLN A 252 1.47 -26.86 3.16
N TYR A 253 2.35 -25.89 3.41
CA TYR A 253 3.62 -26.12 4.12
C TYR A 253 3.46 -26.27 5.65
N LEU A 254 2.34 -25.81 6.22
CA LEU A 254 2.04 -25.99 7.64
C LEU A 254 1.37 -27.35 7.92
N GLU A 255 0.61 -27.88 6.94
CA GLU A 255 -0.04 -29.17 7.08
C GLU A 255 1.00 -30.29 6.87
N PRO A 256 1.10 -31.28 7.79
CA PRO A 256 1.93 -32.46 7.52
C PRO A 256 1.44 -33.16 6.25
N PRO A 257 2.32 -33.78 5.44
CA PRO A 257 1.92 -34.45 4.22
C PRO A 257 0.85 -35.49 4.55
N THR A 258 -0.32 -35.31 4.01
CA THR A 258 -1.43 -36.25 4.15
C THR A 258 -0.97 -37.57 3.52
N ILE A 259 -0.68 -38.57 4.32
CA ILE A 259 -0.39 -39.93 3.83
C ILE A 259 -1.69 -40.38 3.16
N SER A 260 -1.73 -40.30 1.84
CA SER A 260 -2.85 -40.86 1.07
C SER A 260 -2.79 -42.36 1.23
N HIS A 261 -3.56 -42.91 2.17
CA HIS A 261 -3.94 -44.32 2.13
C HIS A 261 -4.83 -44.50 0.89
N LYS A 262 -4.19 -44.86 -0.24
CA LYS A 262 -4.91 -45.49 -1.34
C LYS A 262 -5.44 -46.83 -0.80
N GLN A 263 -6.73 -46.87 -0.57
CA GLN A 263 -7.49 -48.15 -0.57
C GLN A 263 -7.80 -48.57 -1.99
#